data_e8b02993178cfd15add6e9d5806a224f
#
_entry.id   e8b02993178cfd15add6e9d5806a224f
#
_cell.length_a   1.000
_cell.length_b   1.000
_cell.length_c   1.000
_cell.angle_alpha   90.00
_cell.angle_beta   90.00
_cell.angle_gamma   90.00
#
_symmetry.space_group_name_H-M   'P 1'
#
loop_
_entity.id
_entity.type
_entity.pdbx_description
1 polymer ?
#
loop_
_entity_poly.entity_id
_entity_poly.type
_entity_poly.pdbx_seq_one_letter_code
_entity_poly.pdbx_strand_id
1 'polypeptide(L)'
;GGVLAIEGPQWWHTSSTGHFFNSLHLWSVELFMAFMVIHLWGKFWMAAWRGGRALTWITGVVAFLASIGTAFTGYLVQTNFDSQWISTQAKDGLNSVGIGAFFNVLDTGQMILFHVVLLPFAVGVIAVAHVILVRRHGVVPPLDEVSAPATTRETPTATTREVPR
;
A
#
# COMPACT_ATOMS: atom_id res chain seq x y z
N GLY A 1 25.26 9.49 -14.81
CA GLY A 1 23.93 9.13 -14.42
C GLY A 1 23.07 10.24 -13.87
N GLY A 2 23.58 11.19 -13.05
CA GLY A 2 22.75 12.19 -12.36
C GLY A 2 22.04 13.18 -13.30
N VAL A 3 22.72 13.63 -14.34
CA VAL A 3 22.17 14.58 -15.32
C VAL A 3 20.96 13.97 -16.05
N LEU A 4 21.07 12.74 -16.53
CA LEU A 4 19.95 12.04 -17.19
C LEU A 4 18.77 11.77 -16.25
N ALA A 5 19.03 11.58 -14.97
CA ALA A 5 17.99 11.42 -13.97
C ALA A 5 17.19 12.70 -13.71
N ILE A 6 17.82 13.86 -13.89
CA ILE A 6 17.19 15.18 -13.72
C ILE A 6 16.50 15.63 -15.03
N GLU A 7 17.12 15.43 -16.17
CA GLU A 7 16.60 15.87 -17.47
C GLU A 7 15.41 15.00 -17.96
N GLY A 8 15.44 13.70 -17.66
CA GLY A 8 14.38 12.78 -18.06
C GLY A 8 12.97 13.18 -17.57
N PRO A 9 12.79 13.57 -16.27
CA PRO A 9 11.51 14.02 -15.76
C PRO A 9 11.10 15.44 -16.14
N GLN A 10 11.93 16.25 -16.80
CA GLN A 10 11.60 17.64 -17.09
C GLN A 10 10.34 17.80 -17.96
N TRP A 11 10.12 16.90 -18.93
CA TRP A 11 8.91 16.92 -19.75
C TRP A 11 7.63 16.87 -18.92
N TRP A 12 7.69 16.23 -17.75
CA TRP A 12 6.63 16.08 -16.78
C TRP A 12 6.14 17.44 -16.22
N HIS A 13 7.05 18.42 -16.15
CA HIS A 13 6.77 19.76 -15.67
C HIS A 13 6.70 20.83 -16.78
N THR A 14 7.11 20.52 -18.02
CA THR A 14 7.26 21.52 -19.08
C THR A 14 6.27 21.37 -20.23
N SER A 15 5.62 20.21 -20.37
CA SER A 15 4.62 19.97 -21.41
C SER A 15 3.20 19.88 -20.83
N SER A 16 2.18 20.26 -21.61
CA SER A 16 0.78 20.14 -21.20
C SER A 16 0.38 18.69 -20.88
N THR A 17 0.87 17.75 -21.68
CA THR A 17 0.65 16.31 -21.45
C THR A 17 1.33 15.84 -20.16
N GLY A 18 2.56 16.29 -19.94
CA GLY A 18 3.29 15.99 -18.70
C GLY A 18 2.57 16.53 -17.46
N HIS A 19 2.09 17.77 -17.49
CA HIS A 19 1.29 18.36 -16.42
C HIS A 19 0.02 17.56 -16.12
N PHE A 20 -0.68 17.08 -17.17
CA PHE A 20 -1.85 16.24 -16.98
C PHE A 20 -1.53 14.95 -16.25
N PHE A 21 -0.51 14.20 -16.71
CA PHE A 21 -0.12 12.95 -16.06
C PHE A 21 0.45 13.16 -14.67
N ASN A 22 1.20 14.24 -14.44
CA ASN A 22 1.68 14.59 -13.10
C ASN A 22 0.52 14.82 -12.14
N SER A 23 -0.46 15.63 -12.52
CA SER A 23 -1.64 15.90 -11.71
C SER A 23 -2.45 14.61 -11.46
N LEU A 24 -2.66 13.80 -12.50
CA LEU A 24 -3.35 12.52 -12.39
C LEU A 24 -2.63 11.59 -11.40
N HIS A 25 -1.29 11.52 -11.47
CA HIS A 25 -0.49 10.72 -10.56
C HIS A 25 -0.62 11.20 -9.11
N LEU A 26 -0.46 12.50 -8.86
CA LEU A 26 -0.56 13.08 -7.52
C LEU A 26 -1.93 12.80 -6.88
N TRP A 27 -3.02 13.11 -7.59
CA TRP A 27 -4.38 12.82 -7.11
C TRP A 27 -4.64 11.33 -6.89
N SER A 28 -4.11 10.49 -7.78
CA SER A 28 -4.23 9.03 -7.61
C SER A 28 -3.50 8.53 -6.37
N VAL A 29 -2.32 9.07 -6.07
CA VAL A 29 -1.56 8.73 -4.84
C VAL A 29 -2.32 9.17 -3.60
N GLU A 30 -2.86 10.39 -3.58
CA GLU A 30 -3.63 10.88 -2.44
C GLU A 30 -4.87 10.02 -2.17
N LEU A 31 -5.65 9.71 -3.21
CA LEU A 31 -6.81 8.84 -3.09
C LEU A 31 -6.43 7.42 -2.66
N PHE A 32 -5.37 6.86 -3.24
CA PHE A 32 -4.85 5.55 -2.86
C PHE A 32 -4.47 5.51 -1.38
N MET A 33 -3.72 6.50 -0.88
CA MET A 33 -3.33 6.57 0.52
C MET A 33 -4.54 6.74 1.45
N ALA A 34 -5.50 7.59 1.07
CA ALA A 34 -6.74 7.76 1.84
C ALA A 34 -7.52 6.44 1.96
N PHE A 35 -7.71 5.73 0.85
CA PHE A 35 -8.39 4.43 0.86
C PHE A 35 -7.60 3.35 1.60
N MET A 36 -6.27 3.35 1.53
CA MET A 36 -5.43 2.42 2.30
C MET A 36 -5.60 2.65 3.80
N VAL A 37 -5.61 3.90 4.26
CA VAL A 37 -5.87 4.25 5.67
C VAL A 37 -7.25 3.78 6.10
N ILE A 38 -8.29 4.10 5.34
CA ILE A 38 -9.67 3.69 5.63
C ILE A 38 -9.77 2.15 5.67
N HIS A 39 -9.17 1.47 4.69
CA HIS A 39 -9.15 0.01 4.63
C HIS A 39 -8.46 -0.60 5.86
N LEU A 40 -7.26 -0.14 6.19
CA LEU A 40 -6.50 -0.64 7.34
C LEU A 40 -7.23 -0.38 8.65
N TRP A 41 -7.78 0.83 8.82
CA TRP A 41 -8.57 1.23 9.98
C TRP A 41 -9.80 0.35 10.15
N GLY A 42 -10.59 0.18 9.08
CA GLY A 42 -11.78 -0.67 9.09
C GLY A 42 -11.43 -2.11 9.43
N LYS A 43 -10.36 -2.67 8.85
CA LYS A 43 -9.90 -4.03 9.16
C LYS A 43 -9.36 -4.17 10.58
N PHE A 44 -8.77 -3.11 11.13
CA PHE A 44 -8.36 -3.06 12.53
C PHE A 44 -9.56 -3.21 13.46
N TRP A 45 -10.60 -2.42 13.31
CA TRP A 45 -11.81 -2.50 14.14
C TRP A 45 -12.56 -3.83 14.00
N MET A 46 -12.50 -4.45 12.84
CA MET A 46 -13.04 -5.79 12.60
C MET A 46 -12.16 -6.91 13.18
N ALA A 47 -11.08 -6.60 13.87
CA ALA A 47 -10.11 -7.56 14.40
C ALA A 47 -9.64 -8.60 13.33
N ALA A 48 -9.30 -8.10 12.13
CA ALA A 48 -9.01 -8.92 10.96
C ALA A 48 -7.79 -9.85 11.11
N TRP A 49 -6.99 -9.69 12.16
CA TRP A 49 -5.85 -10.56 12.50
C TRP A 49 -6.26 -11.86 13.19
N ARG A 50 -7.51 -11.99 13.66
CA ARG A 50 -8.00 -13.17 14.40
C ARG A 50 -8.33 -14.34 13.46
N GLY A 51 -8.48 -15.54 14.03
CA GLY A 51 -8.97 -16.71 13.32
C GLY A 51 -8.08 -17.17 12.17
N GLY A 52 -6.74 -17.19 12.36
CA GLY A 52 -5.78 -17.66 11.35
C GLY A 52 -5.41 -16.62 10.27
N ARG A 53 -5.91 -15.38 10.38
CA ARG A 53 -5.67 -14.30 9.40
C ARG A 53 -4.49 -13.38 9.75
N ALA A 54 -3.68 -13.74 10.77
CA ALA A 54 -2.57 -12.89 11.21
C ALA A 54 -1.58 -12.57 10.08
N LEU A 55 -1.22 -13.55 9.24
CA LEU A 55 -0.32 -13.35 8.11
C LEU A 55 -0.93 -12.42 7.05
N THR A 56 -2.23 -12.55 6.79
CA THR A 56 -2.96 -11.63 5.90
C THR A 56 -2.92 -10.20 6.45
N TRP A 57 -3.12 -10.03 7.75
CA TRP A 57 -3.01 -8.73 8.40
C TRP A 57 -1.61 -8.14 8.27
N ILE A 58 -0.56 -8.92 8.61
CA ILE A 58 0.84 -8.49 8.56
C ILE A 58 1.21 -8.05 7.14
N THR A 59 0.87 -8.82 6.11
CA THR A 59 1.15 -8.45 4.72
C THR A 59 0.44 -7.17 4.32
N GLY A 60 -0.77 -6.90 4.81
CA GLY A 60 -1.48 -5.64 4.60
C GLY A 60 -0.77 -4.45 5.24
N VAL A 61 -0.30 -4.59 6.49
CA VAL A 61 0.47 -3.55 7.19
C VAL A 61 1.80 -3.29 6.47
N VAL A 62 2.51 -4.35 6.05
CA VAL A 62 3.78 -4.21 5.31
C VAL A 62 3.55 -3.53 3.96
N ALA A 63 2.48 -3.87 3.24
CA ALA A 63 2.10 -3.19 2.00
C ALA A 63 1.85 -1.69 2.22
N PHE A 64 1.15 -1.33 3.30
CA PHE A 64 0.89 0.06 3.65
C PHE A 64 2.18 0.82 3.95
N LEU A 65 3.07 0.26 4.77
CA LEU A 65 4.37 0.88 5.08
C LEU A 65 5.26 1.02 3.84
N ALA A 66 5.29 0.02 2.97
CA ALA A 66 6.00 0.09 1.69
C ALA A 66 5.40 1.18 0.77
N SER A 67 4.08 1.36 0.79
CA SER A 67 3.40 2.43 0.04
C SER A 67 3.75 3.81 0.58
N ILE A 68 3.88 3.99 1.90
CA ILE A 68 4.39 5.23 2.50
C ILE A 68 5.81 5.52 2.03
N GLY A 69 6.70 4.50 2.05
CA GLY A 69 8.06 4.65 1.53
C GLY A 69 8.09 5.02 0.05
N THR A 70 7.19 4.44 -0.76
CA THR A 70 7.04 4.78 -2.17
C THR A 70 6.60 6.23 -2.35
N ALA A 71 5.58 6.68 -1.62
CA ALA A 71 5.10 8.06 -1.66
C ALA A 71 6.19 9.04 -1.21
N PHE A 72 6.94 8.71 -0.16
CA PHE A 72 8.05 9.51 0.34
C PHE A 72 9.16 9.68 -0.70
N THR A 73 9.63 8.60 -1.32
CA THR A 73 10.65 8.70 -2.36
C THR A 73 10.18 9.51 -3.57
N GLY A 74 8.90 9.41 -3.95
CA GLY A 74 8.29 10.22 -5.02
C GLY A 74 8.22 11.70 -4.67
N TYR A 75 7.93 12.03 -3.42
CA TYR A 75 7.98 13.40 -2.93
C TYR A 75 9.40 14.00 -3.04
N LEU A 76 10.43 13.23 -2.68
CA LEU A 76 11.82 13.69 -2.76
C LEU A 76 12.29 13.91 -4.21
N VAL A 77 11.76 13.17 -5.17
CA VAL A 77 12.11 13.30 -6.60
C VAL A 77 11.60 14.62 -7.22
N GLN A 78 10.65 15.31 -6.60
CA GLN A 78 10.12 16.58 -7.15
C GLN A 78 11.16 17.69 -7.25
N THR A 79 12.27 17.63 -6.49
CA THR A 79 13.41 18.57 -6.53
C THR A 79 13.04 20.05 -6.30
N ASN A 80 11.86 20.34 -5.75
CA ASN A 80 11.47 21.67 -5.32
C ASN A 80 12.11 22.02 -3.95
N PHE A 81 11.92 23.23 -3.46
CA PHE A 81 12.50 23.68 -2.20
C PHE A 81 12.08 22.80 -1.02
N ASP A 82 10.80 22.46 -0.93
CA ASP A 82 10.26 21.65 0.16
C ASP A 82 10.85 20.23 0.16
N SER A 83 10.95 19.60 -1.02
CA SER A 83 11.54 18.26 -1.14
C SER A 83 13.04 18.26 -0.78
N GLN A 84 13.78 19.32 -1.13
CA GLN A 84 15.20 19.46 -0.76
C GLN A 84 15.34 19.65 0.76
N TRP A 85 14.51 20.48 1.37
CA TRP A 85 14.48 20.67 2.82
C TRP A 85 14.19 19.37 3.55
N ILE A 86 13.14 18.68 3.17
CA ILE A 86 12.75 17.37 3.75
C ILE A 86 13.85 16.32 3.53
N SER A 87 14.49 16.28 2.35
CA SER A 87 15.61 15.37 2.08
C SER A 87 16.75 15.57 3.05
N THR A 88 17.08 16.83 3.37
CA THR A 88 18.16 17.15 4.33
C THR A 88 17.80 16.64 5.73
N GLN A 89 16.59 16.93 6.22
CA GLN A 89 16.14 16.44 7.51
C GLN A 89 16.06 14.92 7.57
N ALA A 90 15.57 14.29 6.51
CA ALA A 90 15.50 12.83 6.40
C ALA A 90 16.91 12.21 6.38
N LYS A 91 17.88 12.86 5.72
CA LYS A 91 19.27 12.40 5.72
C LYS A 91 19.86 12.38 7.12
N ASP A 92 19.62 13.42 7.90
CA ASP A 92 20.10 13.50 9.28
C ASP A 92 19.44 12.42 10.15
N GLY A 93 18.14 12.24 10.01
CA GLY A 93 17.42 11.17 10.70
C GLY A 93 17.93 9.78 10.36
N LEU A 94 18.16 9.48 9.06
CA LEU A 94 18.69 8.20 8.61
C LEU A 94 20.14 7.97 9.07
N ASN A 95 20.95 9.00 9.11
CA ASN A 95 22.30 8.93 9.64
C ASN A 95 22.29 8.61 11.14
N SER A 96 21.37 9.20 11.91
CA SER A 96 21.29 8.99 13.36
C SER A 96 20.93 7.54 13.74
N VAL A 97 20.21 6.83 12.86
CA VAL A 97 19.88 5.41 13.04
C VAL A 97 20.79 4.45 12.26
N GLY A 98 21.85 4.95 11.64
CA GLY A 98 22.86 4.17 10.94
C GLY A 98 22.47 3.67 9.54
N ILE A 99 21.30 4.05 9.02
CA ILE A 99 20.81 3.62 7.70
C ILE A 99 21.36 4.51 6.58
N GLY A 100 21.75 5.74 6.89
CA GLY A 100 22.18 6.74 5.91
C GLY A 100 23.42 6.40 5.08
N ALA A 101 24.20 5.38 5.48
CA ALA A 101 25.32 4.87 4.68
C ALA A 101 24.84 4.07 3.46
N PHE A 102 23.68 3.41 3.56
CA PHE A 102 23.13 2.54 2.52
C PHE A 102 22.02 3.22 1.72
N PHE A 103 21.29 4.14 2.36
CA PHE A 103 20.13 4.82 1.78
C PHE A 103 20.35 6.34 1.80
N ASN A 104 20.75 6.88 0.63
CA ASN A 104 21.05 8.30 0.51
C ASN A 104 19.88 9.05 -0.14
N VAL A 105 19.04 9.67 0.68
CA VAL A 105 17.86 10.45 0.24
C VAL A 105 18.22 11.74 -0.53
N LEU A 106 19.49 12.18 -0.49
CA LEU A 106 19.96 13.31 -1.28
C LEU A 106 20.39 12.89 -2.71
N ASP A 107 20.49 11.59 -2.98
CA ASP A 107 20.79 11.08 -4.30
C ASP A 107 19.49 10.90 -5.10
N THR A 108 19.20 11.89 -5.97
CA THR A 108 18.00 11.89 -6.81
C THR A 108 17.94 10.66 -7.73
N GLY A 109 19.07 10.17 -8.24
CA GLY A 109 19.11 8.97 -9.07
C GLY A 109 18.69 7.73 -8.28
N GLN A 110 19.17 7.60 -7.04
CA GLN A 110 18.74 6.55 -6.14
C GLN A 110 17.24 6.66 -5.80
N MET A 111 16.75 7.86 -5.53
CA MET A 111 15.34 8.08 -5.22
C MET A 111 14.43 7.74 -6.41
N ILE A 112 14.81 8.09 -7.63
CA ILE A 112 14.09 7.69 -8.85
C ILE A 112 14.07 6.17 -9.00
N LEU A 113 15.20 5.48 -8.82
CA LEU A 113 15.26 4.02 -8.89
C LEU A 113 14.33 3.37 -7.86
N PHE A 114 14.33 3.85 -6.62
CA PHE A 114 13.43 3.35 -5.59
C PHE A 114 11.97 3.61 -5.92
N HIS A 115 11.64 4.83 -6.34
CA HIS A 115 10.27 5.25 -6.58
C HIS A 115 9.63 4.58 -7.82
N VAL A 116 10.40 4.46 -8.91
CA VAL A 116 9.84 3.99 -10.20
C VAL A 116 9.94 2.47 -10.36
N VAL A 117 10.93 1.84 -9.72
CA VAL A 117 11.21 0.42 -9.96
C VAL A 117 11.06 -0.41 -8.69
N LEU A 118 11.93 -0.17 -7.69
CA LEU A 118 12.08 -1.13 -6.59
C LEU A 118 10.86 -1.16 -5.66
N LEU A 119 10.40 0.00 -5.20
CA LEU A 119 9.28 0.07 -4.27
C LEU A 119 7.94 -0.28 -4.91
N PRO A 120 7.59 0.21 -6.12
CA PRO A 120 6.37 -0.24 -6.80
C PRO A 120 6.35 -1.73 -7.08
N PHE A 121 7.50 -2.31 -7.47
CA PHE A 121 7.61 -3.76 -7.66
C PHE A 121 7.39 -4.52 -6.35
N ALA A 122 8.04 -4.08 -5.26
CA ALA A 122 7.85 -4.68 -3.93
C ALA A 122 6.41 -4.57 -3.45
N VAL A 123 5.77 -3.40 -3.58
CA VAL A 123 4.35 -3.20 -3.25
C VAL A 123 3.47 -4.14 -4.08
N GLY A 124 3.74 -4.27 -5.39
CA GLY A 124 3.00 -5.17 -6.28
C GLY A 124 3.09 -6.63 -5.83
N VAL A 125 4.29 -7.11 -5.52
CA VAL A 125 4.51 -8.49 -5.03
C VAL A 125 3.78 -8.72 -3.71
N ILE A 126 3.90 -7.78 -2.76
CA ILE A 126 3.23 -7.88 -1.46
C ILE A 126 1.71 -7.84 -1.62
N ALA A 127 1.19 -6.97 -2.49
CA ALA A 127 -0.25 -6.88 -2.78
C ALA A 127 -0.79 -8.19 -3.38
N VAL A 128 -0.07 -8.81 -4.31
CA VAL A 128 -0.45 -10.12 -4.87
C VAL A 128 -0.46 -11.18 -3.78
N ALA A 129 0.58 -11.25 -2.94
CA ALA A 129 0.64 -12.18 -1.82
C ALA A 129 -0.51 -11.94 -0.83
N HIS A 130 -0.80 -10.69 -0.50
CA HIS A 130 -1.92 -10.29 0.37
C HIS A 130 -3.27 -10.76 -0.19
N VAL A 131 -3.53 -10.50 -1.47
CA VAL A 131 -4.78 -10.95 -2.13
C VAL A 131 -4.92 -12.47 -2.14
N ILE A 132 -3.82 -13.20 -2.40
CA ILE A 132 -3.82 -14.67 -2.33
C ILE A 132 -4.16 -15.15 -0.91
N LEU A 133 -3.59 -14.52 0.12
CA LEU A 133 -3.87 -14.86 1.51
C LEU A 133 -5.33 -14.55 1.88
N VAL A 134 -5.87 -13.41 1.45
CA VAL A 134 -7.30 -13.08 1.63
C VAL A 134 -8.20 -14.14 0.99
N ARG A 135 -7.86 -14.59 -0.23
CA ARG A 135 -8.62 -15.65 -0.92
C ARG A 135 -8.54 -17.00 -0.22
N ARG A 136 -7.40 -17.32 0.40
CA ARG A 136 -7.19 -18.60 1.12
C ARG A 136 -7.84 -18.62 2.49
N HIS A 137 -7.76 -17.53 3.23
CA HIS A 137 -8.24 -17.46 4.62
C HIS A 137 -9.65 -16.85 4.75
N GLY A 138 -10.21 -16.39 3.64
CA GLY A 138 -11.51 -15.71 3.61
C GLY A 138 -11.46 -14.27 4.14
N VAL A 139 -12.53 -13.54 3.90
CA VAL A 139 -12.77 -12.22 4.47
C VAL A 139 -13.25 -12.33 5.91
N VAL A 140 -13.11 -11.24 6.66
CA VAL A 140 -13.70 -11.17 8.02
C VAL A 140 -15.22 -11.21 7.88
N PRO A 141 -15.93 -12.12 8.59
CA PRO A 141 -17.40 -12.17 8.55
C PRO A 141 -18.00 -10.87 9.10
N PRO A 142 -19.22 -10.51 8.70
CA PRO A 142 -19.96 -9.40 9.28
C PRO A 142 -20.12 -9.55 10.80
N LEU A 143 -20.19 -8.43 11.52
CA LEU A 143 -20.28 -8.42 12.98
C LEU A 143 -21.52 -9.16 13.49
N ASP A 144 -22.62 -9.08 12.73
CA ASP A 144 -23.91 -9.72 13.08
C ASP A 144 -23.81 -11.26 13.08
N GLU A 145 -23.02 -11.83 12.16
CA GLU A 145 -22.79 -13.29 12.12
C GLU A 145 -21.93 -13.79 13.27
N VAL A 146 -21.02 -12.93 13.80
CA VAL A 146 -20.18 -13.26 14.95
C VAL A 146 -20.97 -13.24 16.23
N SER A 147 -22.03 -12.41 16.30
CA SER A 147 -22.87 -12.23 17.50
C SER A 147 -24.03 -13.21 17.57
N ALA A 148 -24.36 -13.93 16.49
CA ALA A 148 -25.45 -14.90 16.49
C ALA A 148 -25.09 -16.13 17.32
N PRO A 149 -25.92 -16.55 18.31
CA PRO A 149 -25.73 -17.78 19.05
C PRO A 149 -25.70 -18.98 18.11
N ALA A 150 -24.83 -19.96 18.37
CA ALA A 150 -24.65 -21.15 17.53
C ALA A 150 -25.92 -21.98 17.28
N THR A 151 -26.97 -21.73 18.05
CA THR A 151 -28.29 -22.40 17.96
C THR A 151 -29.16 -21.95 16.79
N THR A 152 -28.81 -20.87 16.06
CA THR A 152 -29.64 -20.35 14.94
C THR A 152 -29.13 -20.81 13.56
N ARG A 153 -28.15 -21.69 13.48
CA ARG A 153 -27.83 -22.39 12.24
C ARG A 153 -28.91 -23.45 11.99
N GLU A 154 -29.96 -23.06 11.29
CA GLU A 154 -30.91 -24.01 10.78
C GLU A 154 -30.20 -25.08 9.97
N THR A 155 -30.23 -26.30 10.45
CA THR A 155 -29.85 -27.48 9.68
C THR A 155 -30.78 -27.50 8.46
N PRO A 156 -30.29 -27.60 7.23
CA PRO A 156 -31.20 -27.71 6.05
C PRO A 156 -32.08 -28.92 6.30
N THR A 157 -33.36 -28.69 6.47
CA THR A 157 -34.40 -29.73 6.59
C THR A 157 -34.30 -30.57 5.31
N ALA A 158 -33.82 -31.81 5.45
CA ALA A 158 -33.86 -32.76 4.36
C ALA A 158 -35.33 -32.93 3.93
N THR A 159 -35.67 -32.32 2.81
CA THR A 159 -36.98 -32.51 2.17
C THR A 159 -37.06 -33.96 1.75
N THR A 160 -37.75 -34.76 2.54
CA THR A 160 -38.06 -36.14 2.21
C THR A 160 -38.94 -36.08 0.95
N ARG A 161 -38.40 -36.45 -0.20
CA ARG A 161 -39.14 -36.70 -1.42
C ARG A 161 -40.03 -37.92 -1.14
N GLU A 162 -41.30 -37.72 -0.89
CA GLU A 162 -42.28 -38.79 -1.00
C GLU A 162 -42.37 -39.22 -2.47
N VAL A 163 -42.08 -40.49 -2.71
CA VAL A 163 -42.25 -41.17 -4.00
C VAL A 163 -43.72 -41.62 -4.04
N PRO A 164 -44.52 -41.15 -5.00
CA PRO A 164 -45.90 -41.69 -5.19
C PRO A 164 -45.81 -43.12 -5.72
N ARG A 165 -46.62 -43.99 -5.17
CA ARG A 165 -46.86 -45.38 -5.68
C ARG A 165 -47.74 -45.35 -6.90
#